data_c5f26e485a0143adea2c6e6167df564c
#
_entry.id   c5f26e485a0143adea2c6e6167df564c
#
_cell.length_a   1.000
_cell.length_b   1.000
_cell.length_c   1.000
_cell.angle_alpha   90.00
_cell.angle_beta   90.00
_cell.angle_gamma   90.00
#
_symmetry.space_group_name_H-M   'P 1'
#
loop_
_entity.id
_entity.type
_entity.pdbx_description
1 polymer ?
#
loop_
_entity_poly.entity_id
_entity_poly.type
_entity_poly.pdbx_seq_one_letter_code
_entity_poly.pdbx_strand_id
1 'polypeptide(L)'
;MKTMFLVCTFTWGLVFAAATNAAVNDAKGTQLAGKYNCQACHAVDKKIVGPSYKEVAKKYAGDKSAAEKLEHKVKSGGSGVWGAIPMPPNNVPDADLKTLVEWILASK
;
A
#
# COMPACT_ATOMS: atom_id res chain seq x y z
N MET A 1 45.76 51.68 -3.23
CA MET A 1 45.30 50.54 -2.42
C MET A 1 43.88 50.19 -2.86
N LYS A 2 43.70 49.15 -3.65
CA LYS A 2 42.37 48.73 -4.14
C LYS A 2 41.90 47.61 -3.26
N THR A 3 40.93 47.86 -2.38
CA THR A 3 40.24 46.88 -1.58
C THR A 3 39.22 46.14 -2.44
N MET A 4 39.53 44.88 -2.70
CA MET A 4 38.66 43.98 -3.46
C MET A 4 37.66 43.34 -2.50
N PHE A 5 36.39 43.76 -2.53
CA PHE A 5 35.31 43.13 -1.80
C PHE A 5 34.90 41.85 -2.50
N LEU A 6 35.18 40.72 -1.86
CA LEU A 6 34.72 39.39 -2.30
C LEU A 6 33.26 39.22 -1.82
N VAL A 7 32.32 39.33 -2.75
CA VAL A 7 30.91 39.05 -2.48
C VAL A 7 30.73 37.53 -2.54
N CYS A 8 30.62 36.93 -1.38
CA CYS A 8 30.26 35.52 -1.26
C CYS A 8 28.74 35.38 -1.40
N THR A 9 28.27 35.06 -2.60
CA THR A 9 26.86 34.70 -2.85
C THR A 9 26.60 33.30 -2.30
N PHE A 10 26.00 33.25 -1.13
CA PHE A 10 25.46 32.00 -0.57
C PHE A 10 24.18 31.63 -1.31
N THR A 11 24.28 30.75 -2.28
CA THR A 11 23.10 30.15 -2.92
C THR A 11 22.54 29.10 -1.95
N TRP A 12 21.46 29.46 -1.28
CA TRP A 12 20.67 28.52 -0.48
C TRP A 12 19.90 27.61 -1.45
N GLY A 13 20.46 26.44 -1.72
CA GLY A 13 19.76 25.42 -2.48
C GLY A 13 18.57 24.92 -1.66
N LEU A 14 17.35 25.20 -2.13
CA LEU A 14 16.16 24.52 -1.62
C LEU A 14 16.27 23.05 -1.99
N VAL A 15 16.63 22.22 -1.02
CA VAL A 15 16.48 20.77 -1.13
C VAL A 15 14.98 20.48 -0.93
N PHE A 16 14.25 20.34 -2.03
CA PHE A 16 12.92 19.75 -2.00
C PHE A 16 13.12 18.27 -1.61
N ALA A 17 12.91 17.95 -0.33
CA ALA A 17 12.72 16.57 0.07
C ALA A 17 11.45 16.08 -0.63
N ALA A 18 11.60 15.23 -1.64
CA ALA A 18 10.49 14.51 -2.23
C ALA A 18 9.86 13.68 -1.11
N ALA A 19 8.66 14.07 -0.67
CA ALA A 19 7.86 13.26 0.24
C ALA A 19 7.70 11.89 -0.43
N THR A 20 8.23 10.85 0.18
CA THR A 20 8.21 9.50 -0.38
C THR A 20 6.75 9.08 -0.54
N ASN A 21 6.31 8.81 -1.76
CA ASN A 21 4.96 8.34 -2.08
C ASN A 21 4.54 7.13 -1.22
N ALA A 22 5.51 6.37 -0.69
CA ALA A 22 5.29 5.24 0.19
C ALA A 22 4.56 5.60 1.51
N ALA A 23 4.89 6.72 2.17
CA ALA A 23 4.24 7.12 3.43
C ALA A 23 2.80 7.59 3.22
N VAL A 24 2.52 8.28 2.11
CA VAL A 24 1.17 8.72 1.74
C VAL A 24 0.29 7.52 1.38
N ASN A 25 0.85 6.56 0.66
CA ASN A 25 0.17 5.31 0.29
C ASN A 25 -0.14 4.44 1.51
N ASP A 26 0.76 4.38 2.50
CA ASP A 26 0.54 3.61 3.73
C ASP A 26 -0.63 4.16 4.56
N ALA A 27 -0.67 5.46 4.79
CA ALA A 27 -1.78 6.12 5.49
C ALA A 27 -3.12 5.92 4.76
N LYS A 28 -3.13 6.05 3.43
CA LYS A 28 -4.33 5.86 2.61
C LYS A 28 -4.78 4.40 2.60
N GLY A 29 -3.86 3.45 2.47
CA GLY A 29 -4.15 2.02 2.51
C GLY A 29 -4.76 1.61 3.85
N THR A 30 -4.19 2.05 4.94
CA THR A 30 -4.71 1.81 6.30
C THR A 30 -6.12 2.39 6.47
N GLN A 31 -6.35 3.60 5.98
CA GLN A 31 -7.66 4.24 6.02
C GLN A 31 -8.71 3.44 5.24
N LEU A 32 -8.37 3.00 4.03
CA LEU A 32 -9.27 2.22 3.18
C LEU A 32 -9.57 0.84 3.77
N ALA A 33 -8.57 0.17 4.34
CA ALA A 33 -8.75 -1.10 5.04
C ALA A 33 -9.73 -0.98 6.21
N GLY A 34 -9.67 0.12 6.96
CA GLY A 34 -10.64 0.42 8.02
C GLY A 34 -12.02 0.74 7.47
N LYS A 35 -12.10 1.58 6.43
CA LYS A 35 -13.36 2.00 5.81
C LYS A 35 -14.17 0.83 5.27
N TYR A 36 -13.52 -0.15 4.65
CA TYR A 36 -14.17 -1.33 4.07
C TYR A 36 -14.12 -2.57 4.97
N ASN A 37 -13.81 -2.38 6.25
CA ASN A 37 -13.84 -3.41 7.28
C ASN A 37 -12.93 -4.63 7.02
N CYS A 38 -11.86 -4.45 6.26
CA CYS A 38 -10.88 -5.50 5.99
C CYS A 38 -10.18 -5.97 7.28
N GLN A 39 -10.02 -5.06 8.24
CA GLN A 39 -9.33 -5.30 9.51
C GLN A 39 -10.09 -6.26 10.45
N ALA A 40 -11.35 -6.57 10.16
CA ALA A 40 -12.08 -7.61 10.90
C ALA A 40 -11.46 -9.00 10.71
N CYS A 41 -10.86 -9.25 9.56
CA CYS A 41 -10.31 -10.56 9.19
C CYS A 41 -8.83 -10.54 8.84
N HIS A 42 -8.25 -9.38 8.55
CA HIS A 42 -6.85 -9.21 8.16
C HIS A 42 -6.12 -8.23 9.07
N ALA A 43 -4.84 -8.48 9.29
CA ALA A 43 -3.90 -7.54 9.89
C ALA A 43 -2.66 -7.39 9.00
N VAL A 44 -1.82 -6.40 9.27
CA VAL A 44 -0.63 -6.15 8.44
C VAL A 44 0.37 -7.29 8.56
N ASP A 45 0.64 -7.77 9.76
CA ASP A 45 1.77 -8.66 10.06
C ASP A 45 1.40 -9.95 10.78
N LYS A 46 0.13 -10.24 11.00
CA LYS A 46 -0.32 -11.48 11.63
C LYS A 46 -1.61 -11.99 11.00
N LYS A 47 -1.75 -13.32 10.98
CA LYS A 47 -3.00 -13.98 10.59
C LYS A 47 -4.05 -13.80 11.69
N ILE A 48 -5.26 -13.45 11.29
CA ILE A 48 -6.44 -13.43 12.17
C ILE A 48 -7.41 -14.49 11.66
N VAL A 49 -8.39 -14.13 10.86
CA VAL A 49 -9.25 -15.06 10.12
C VAL A 49 -8.65 -15.34 8.75
N GLY A 50 -8.26 -14.29 8.03
CA GLY A 50 -7.54 -14.34 6.77
C GLY A 50 -6.03 -14.15 6.94
N PRO A 51 -5.26 -14.31 5.84
CA PRO A 51 -3.82 -14.08 5.86
C PRO A 51 -3.48 -12.63 6.20
N SER A 52 -2.28 -12.41 6.74
CA SER A 52 -1.74 -11.06 6.89
C SER A 52 -1.47 -10.43 5.52
N TYR A 53 -1.48 -9.10 5.44
CA TYR A 53 -1.12 -8.42 4.21
C TYR A 53 0.32 -8.72 3.78
N LYS A 54 1.24 -8.89 4.72
CA LYS A 54 2.62 -9.31 4.44
C LYS A 54 2.71 -10.70 3.81
N GLU A 55 1.92 -11.66 4.29
CA GLU A 55 1.83 -13.00 3.70
C GLU A 55 1.28 -12.95 2.27
N VAL A 56 0.26 -12.12 2.04
CA VAL A 56 -0.30 -11.90 0.70
C VAL A 56 0.75 -11.31 -0.23
N ALA A 57 1.43 -10.24 0.18
CA ALA A 57 2.49 -9.60 -0.60
C ALA A 57 3.61 -10.59 -0.94
N LYS A 58 4.01 -11.42 0.01
CA LYS A 58 5.04 -12.44 -0.18
C LYS A 58 4.61 -13.51 -1.18
N LYS A 59 3.38 -14.00 -1.07
CA LYS A 59 2.85 -15.02 -1.98
C LYS A 59 2.79 -14.55 -3.43
N TYR A 60 2.42 -13.31 -3.65
CA TYR A 60 2.26 -12.73 -4.98
C TYR A 60 3.48 -11.95 -5.48
N ALA A 61 4.60 -12.00 -4.76
CA ALA A 61 5.84 -11.36 -5.18
C ALA A 61 6.29 -11.86 -6.56
N GLY A 62 6.55 -10.93 -7.49
CA GLY A 62 6.94 -11.25 -8.86
C GLY A 62 5.81 -11.68 -9.81
N ASP A 63 4.58 -11.82 -9.32
CA ASP A 63 3.41 -12.10 -10.17
C ASP A 63 2.87 -10.81 -10.77
N LYS A 64 3.03 -10.64 -12.07
CA LYS A 64 2.56 -9.44 -12.80
C LYS A 64 1.04 -9.28 -12.82
N SER A 65 0.29 -10.35 -12.61
CA SER A 65 -1.18 -10.36 -12.55
C SER A 65 -1.73 -10.30 -11.13
N ALA A 66 -0.87 -10.10 -10.13
CA ALA A 66 -1.27 -10.10 -8.72
C ALA A 66 -2.35 -9.07 -8.40
N ALA A 67 -2.20 -7.84 -8.87
CA ALA A 67 -3.16 -6.77 -8.63
C ALA A 67 -4.56 -7.16 -9.14
N GLU A 68 -4.68 -7.61 -10.36
CA GLU A 68 -5.93 -8.04 -10.96
C GLU A 68 -6.57 -9.22 -10.21
N LYS A 69 -5.77 -10.21 -9.86
CA LYS A 69 -6.23 -11.36 -9.06
C LYS A 69 -6.78 -10.96 -7.71
N LEU A 70 -6.10 -10.03 -7.02
CA LEU A 70 -6.53 -9.56 -5.70
C LEU A 70 -7.74 -8.64 -5.78
N GLU A 71 -7.82 -7.78 -6.78
CA GLU A 71 -9.02 -6.96 -7.02
C GLU A 71 -10.24 -7.85 -7.26
N HIS A 72 -10.10 -8.87 -8.08
CA HIS A 72 -11.16 -9.86 -8.31
C HIS A 72 -11.54 -10.60 -7.02
N LYS A 73 -10.54 -11.02 -6.22
CA LYS A 73 -10.76 -11.70 -4.94
C LYS A 73 -11.55 -10.84 -3.95
N VAL A 74 -11.24 -9.57 -3.83
CA VAL A 74 -11.97 -8.65 -2.95
C VAL A 74 -13.41 -8.49 -3.39
N LYS A 75 -13.64 -8.30 -4.68
CA LYS A 75 -15.00 -8.11 -5.22
C LYS A 75 -15.86 -9.37 -5.16
N SER A 76 -15.30 -10.50 -5.51
CA SER A 76 -16.03 -11.76 -5.67
C SER A 76 -15.96 -12.67 -4.45
N GLY A 77 -14.97 -12.45 -3.57
CA GLY A 77 -14.71 -13.36 -2.45
C GLY A 77 -14.19 -14.71 -2.91
N GLY A 78 -14.26 -15.69 -2.03
CA GLY A 78 -13.89 -17.06 -2.33
C GLY A 78 -13.02 -17.70 -1.26
N SER A 79 -12.68 -18.97 -1.48
CA SER A 79 -11.87 -19.78 -0.57
C SER A 79 -10.89 -20.67 -1.34
N GLY A 80 -10.05 -21.39 -0.62
CA GLY A 80 -9.16 -22.42 -1.16
C GLY A 80 -7.71 -22.00 -1.31
N VAL A 81 -7.41 -20.74 -1.64
CA VAL A 81 -6.02 -20.25 -1.77
C VAL A 81 -5.31 -20.21 -0.42
N TRP A 82 -6.02 -19.82 0.63
CA TRP A 82 -5.53 -19.67 1.99
C TRP A 82 -6.21 -20.60 3.00
N GLY A 83 -6.93 -21.59 2.52
CA GLY A 83 -7.69 -22.55 3.32
C GLY A 83 -9.17 -22.54 3.02
N ALA A 84 -9.95 -23.22 3.88
CA ALA A 84 -11.37 -23.46 3.65
C ALA A 84 -12.28 -22.31 4.07
N ILE A 85 -11.83 -21.41 4.94
CA ILE A 85 -12.64 -20.29 5.41
C ILE A 85 -12.82 -19.28 4.27
N PRO A 86 -14.06 -19.00 3.84
CA PRO A 86 -14.28 -18.11 2.70
C PRO A 86 -14.12 -16.65 3.10
N MET A 87 -13.53 -15.87 2.20
CA MET A 87 -13.59 -14.42 2.23
C MET A 87 -14.91 -13.99 1.60
N PRO A 88 -15.75 -13.19 2.27
CA PRO A 88 -16.98 -12.70 1.67
C PRO A 88 -16.69 -11.68 0.55
N PRO A 89 -17.60 -11.52 -0.43
CA PRO A 89 -17.52 -10.44 -1.40
C PRO A 89 -17.56 -9.07 -0.72
N ASN A 90 -16.77 -8.13 -1.21
CA ASN A 90 -16.74 -6.76 -0.73
C ASN A 90 -17.01 -5.77 -1.86
N ASN A 91 -17.93 -4.85 -1.64
CA ASN A 91 -18.25 -3.81 -2.61
C ASN A 91 -17.34 -2.59 -2.40
N VAL A 92 -16.13 -2.66 -2.95
CA VAL A 92 -15.15 -1.58 -2.92
C VAL A 92 -15.12 -0.89 -4.29
N PRO A 93 -15.28 0.43 -4.37
CA PRO A 93 -15.17 1.16 -5.64
C PRO A 93 -13.79 0.94 -6.30
N ASP A 94 -13.75 0.89 -7.62
CA ASP A 94 -12.55 0.51 -8.37
C ASP A 94 -11.32 1.36 -8.04
N ALA A 95 -11.47 2.66 -7.88
CA ALA A 95 -10.35 3.55 -7.53
C ALA A 95 -9.78 3.24 -6.13
N ASP A 96 -10.64 3.03 -5.15
CA ASP A 96 -10.23 2.67 -3.79
C ASP A 96 -9.64 1.26 -3.75
N LEU A 97 -10.23 0.33 -4.51
CA LEU A 97 -9.76 -1.05 -4.60
C LEU A 97 -8.35 -1.13 -5.17
N LYS A 98 -8.07 -0.39 -6.23
CA LYS A 98 -6.73 -0.31 -6.82
C LYS A 98 -5.71 0.18 -5.80
N THR A 99 -6.00 1.27 -5.12
CA THR A 99 -5.12 1.82 -4.07
C THR A 99 -4.90 0.83 -2.93
N LEU A 100 -5.96 0.18 -2.47
CA LEU A 100 -5.92 -0.81 -1.40
C LEU A 100 -5.06 -2.02 -1.78
N VAL A 101 -5.25 -2.57 -2.97
CA VAL A 101 -4.48 -3.73 -3.46
C VAL A 101 -3.01 -3.37 -3.66
N GLU A 102 -2.69 -2.21 -4.22
CA GLU A 102 -1.31 -1.73 -4.34
C GLU A 102 -0.63 -1.62 -2.96
N TRP A 103 -1.34 -1.11 -1.98
CA TRP A 103 -0.85 -1.03 -0.61
C TRP A 103 -0.60 -2.42 0.01
N ILE A 104 -1.52 -3.36 -0.17
CA ILE A 104 -1.36 -4.73 0.30
C ILE A 104 -0.12 -5.38 -0.33
N LEU A 105 0.05 -5.27 -1.63
CA LEU A 105 1.19 -5.83 -2.36
C LEU A 105 2.53 -5.17 -1.99
N ALA A 106 2.51 -3.94 -1.51
CA ALA A 106 3.69 -3.23 -1.01
C ALA A 106 4.03 -3.55 0.45
N SER A 107 3.21 -4.29 1.16
CA SER A 107 3.43 -4.70 2.55
C SER A 107 4.59 -5.71 2.63
N LYS A 108 5.63 -5.39 3.43
CA LYS A 108 6.85 -6.21 3.56
C LYS A 108 7.22 -6.48 5.00
#